data_6a0313c8bc625215cd6780446974ee50
#
_entry.id   6a0313c8bc625215cd6780446974ee50
#
_cell.length_a   1.000
_cell.length_b   1.000
_cell.length_c   1.000
_cell.angle_alpha   90.00
_cell.angle_beta   90.00
_cell.angle_gamma   90.00
#
_symmetry.space_group_name_H-M   'P 1'
#
loop_
_entity.id
_entity.type
_entity.pdbx_description
1 polymer ?
#
loop_
_entity_poly.entity_id
_entity_poly.type
_entity_poly.pdbx_seq_one_letter_code
_entity_poly.pdbx_strand_id
1 'polypeptide(L)'
;LRIVPAGDGVSVSAVYKAARGGNESARELLSERGRVLGQSVALLRDILNPDEVIVGGQAFTEYPEVMNDVETAFLDRSTLSKRDIRVTAFGNRVQEAGAGVVSLGGLFADPLGAMRRASARRGEASALA
;
A
#
# COMPACT_ATOMS: atom_id res chain seq x y z
N LEU A 1 -2.38 -18.04 -19.79
CA LEU A 1 -2.30 -16.59 -19.95
C LEU A 1 -0.91 -16.21 -20.49
N ARG A 2 -0.78 -15.89 -21.79
CA ARG A 2 0.52 -15.56 -22.37
C ARG A 2 0.68 -14.03 -22.45
N ILE A 3 1.02 -13.42 -21.33
CA ILE A 3 1.21 -11.96 -21.23
C ILE A 3 2.65 -11.56 -21.59
N VAL A 4 3.61 -12.47 -21.37
CA VAL A 4 5.02 -12.30 -21.71
C VAL A 4 5.57 -13.55 -22.42
N PRO A 5 6.66 -13.48 -23.20
CA PRO A 5 7.33 -14.63 -23.78
C PRO A 5 7.72 -15.66 -22.70
N ALA A 6 7.74 -16.93 -23.09
CA ALA A 6 8.15 -18.00 -22.19
C ALA A 6 9.64 -17.81 -21.80
N GLY A 7 9.93 -17.74 -20.50
CA GLY A 7 11.28 -17.54 -19.98
C GLY A 7 11.54 -16.17 -19.36
N ASP A 8 10.70 -15.17 -19.64
CA ASP A 8 10.80 -13.86 -19.00
C ASP A 8 10.02 -13.81 -17.69
N GLY A 9 10.57 -13.13 -16.69
CA GLY A 9 9.88 -12.89 -15.43
C GLY A 9 8.63 -12.01 -15.65
N VAL A 10 7.48 -12.45 -15.15
CA VAL A 10 6.25 -11.65 -15.22
C VAL A 10 6.30 -10.55 -14.19
N SER A 11 6.38 -9.29 -14.62
CA SER A 11 6.22 -8.15 -13.73
C SER A 11 4.73 -7.78 -13.59
N VAL A 12 4.35 -7.27 -12.42
CA VAL A 12 2.98 -6.80 -12.17
C VAL A 12 2.60 -5.67 -13.14
N SER A 13 3.54 -4.78 -13.46
CA SER A 13 3.35 -3.70 -14.43
C SER A 13 3.03 -4.22 -15.85
N ALA A 14 3.60 -5.39 -16.24
CA ALA A 14 3.25 -6.02 -17.52
C ALA A 14 1.79 -6.49 -17.55
N VAL A 15 1.26 -6.98 -16.42
CA VAL A 15 -0.15 -7.36 -16.30
C VAL A 15 -1.06 -6.14 -16.41
N TYR A 16 -0.73 -5.03 -15.74
CA TYR A 16 -1.49 -3.78 -15.86
C TYR A 16 -1.53 -3.25 -17.29
N LYS A 17 -0.37 -3.26 -17.96
CA LYS A 17 -0.26 -2.86 -19.37
C LYS A 17 -1.11 -3.75 -20.29
N ALA A 18 -1.09 -5.05 -20.09
CA ALA A 18 -1.89 -5.99 -20.86
C ALA A 18 -3.39 -5.75 -20.64
N ALA A 19 -3.83 -5.54 -19.41
CA ALA A 19 -5.24 -5.25 -19.10
C ALA A 19 -5.74 -3.97 -19.78
N ARG A 20 -4.94 -2.88 -19.74
CA ARG A 20 -5.24 -1.63 -20.46
C ARG A 20 -5.22 -1.82 -21.97
N GLY A 21 -4.37 -2.70 -22.48
CA GLY A 21 -4.31 -3.10 -23.90
C GLY A 21 -5.45 -3.99 -24.37
N GLY A 22 -6.43 -4.31 -23.51
CA GLY A 22 -7.61 -5.09 -23.87
C GLY A 22 -7.48 -6.59 -23.66
N ASN A 23 -6.45 -7.07 -22.99
CA ASN A 23 -6.32 -8.49 -22.64
C ASN A 23 -7.34 -8.86 -21.56
N GLU A 24 -8.37 -9.63 -21.92
CA GLU A 24 -9.49 -9.99 -21.05
C GLU A 24 -9.03 -10.79 -19.83
N SER A 25 -8.18 -11.78 -20.03
CA SER A 25 -7.68 -12.60 -18.90
C SER A 25 -6.85 -11.80 -17.91
N ALA A 26 -6.16 -10.74 -18.36
CA ALA A 26 -5.45 -9.83 -17.46
C ALA A 26 -6.43 -8.95 -16.66
N ARG A 27 -7.51 -8.51 -17.28
CA ARG A 27 -8.58 -7.76 -16.62
C ARG A 27 -9.29 -8.60 -15.59
N GLU A 28 -9.71 -9.82 -15.95
CA GLU A 28 -10.34 -10.77 -15.04
C GLU A 28 -9.46 -11.05 -13.81
N LEU A 29 -8.17 -11.28 -14.01
CA LEU A 29 -7.21 -11.51 -12.92
C LEU A 29 -7.14 -10.31 -11.96
N LEU A 30 -7.10 -9.10 -12.50
CA LEU A 30 -7.01 -7.88 -11.70
C LEU A 30 -8.33 -7.58 -10.98
N SER A 31 -9.46 -7.80 -11.62
CA SER A 31 -10.80 -7.68 -11.03
C SER A 31 -10.97 -8.67 -9.88
N GLU A 32 -10.62 -9.95 -10.08
CA GLU A 32 -10.68 -10.97 -9.03
C GLU A 32 -9.78 -10.62 -7.85
N ARG A 33 -8.57 -10.11 -8.11
CA ARG A 33 -7.68 -9.61 -7.05
C ARG A 33 -8.32 -8.45 -6.28
N GLY A 34 -8.95 -7.50 -6.98
CA GLY A 34 -9.67 -6.39 -6.36
C GLY A 34 -10.82 -6.87 -5.47
N ARG A 35 -11.61 -7.81 -5.97
CA ARG A 35 -12.71 -8.43 -5.24
C ARG A 35 -12.26 -9.14 -3.97
N VAL A 36 -11.22 -9.96 -4.04
CA VAL A 36 -10.66 -10.67 -2.87
C VAL A 36 -10.12 -9.69 -1.84
N LEU A 37 -9.45 -8.62 -2.29
CA LEU A 37 -8.96 -7.58 -1.39
C LEU A 37 -10.11 -6.87 -0.69
N GLY A 38 -11.15 -6.45 -1.42
CA GLY A 38 -12.33 -5.81 -0.85
C GLY A 38 -13.02 -6.66 0.21
N GLN A 39 -13.20 -7.96 -0.06
CA GLN A 39 -13.76 -8.92 0.90
C GLN A 39 -12.88 -9.07 2.15
N SER A 40 -11.56 -9.14 1.97
CA SER A 40 -10.61 -9.27 3.08
C SER A 40 -10.60 -8.03 3.97
N VAL A 41 -10.62 -6.85 3.35
CA VAL A 41 -10.68 -5.57 4.05
C VAL A 41 -12.02 -5.41 4.78
N ALA A 42 -13.13 -5.85 4.20
CA ALA A 42 -14.44 -5.85 4.85
C ALA A 42 -14.43 -6.71 6.14
N LEU A 43 -13.82 -7.90 6.08
CA LEU A 43 -13.68 -8.77 7.24
C LEU A 43 -12.85 -8.11 8.35
N LEU A 44 -11.70 -7.53 8.00
CA LEU A 44 -10.85 -6.81 8.96
C LEU A 44 -11.59 -5.60 9.56
N ARG A 45 -12.32 -4.86 8.74
CA ARG A 45 -13.14 -3.74 9.20
C ARG A 45 -14.22 -4.20 10.18
N ASP A 46 -14.91 -5.30 9.91
CA ASP A 46 -15.98 -5.81 10.77
C ASP A 46 -15.43 -6.33 12.12
N ILE A 47 -14.19 -6.84 12.15
CA ILE A 47 -13.52 -7.28 13.38
C ILE A 47 -12.99 -6.09 14.19
N LEU A 48 -12.31 -5.14 13.54
CA LEU A 48 -11.58 -4.05 14.20
C LEU A 48 -12.43 -2.79 14.40
N ASN A 49 -13.53 -2.67 13.66
CA ASN A 49 -14.43 -1.51 13.63
C ASN A 49 -13.68 -0.15 13.58
N PRO A 50 -12.75 0.06 12.66
CA PRO A 50 -12.01 1.33 12.54
C PRO A 50 -12.93 2.44 12.05
N ASP A 51 -12.57 3.69 12.37
CA ASP A 51 -13.30 4.85 11.87
C ASP A 51 -13.11 5.11 10.39
N GLU A 52 -11.94 4.77 9.86
CA GLU A 52 -11.59 4.94 8.46
C GLU A 52 -10.73 3.75 7.97
N VAL A 53 -10.91 3.39 6.71
CA VAL A 53 -10.10 2.36 6.02
C VAL A 53 -9.34 3.04 4.89
N ILE A 54 -8.01 2.99 4.96
CA ILE A 54 -7.14 3.53 3.93
C ILE A 54 -6.33 2.39 3.31
N VAL A 55 -6.42 2.24 1.99
CA VAL A 55 -5.62 1.29 1.23
C VAL A 55 -4.51 2.02 0.47
N GLY A 56 -3.38 1.37 0.29
CA GLY A 56 -2.24 1.97 -0.39
C GLY A 56 -1.36 0.94 -1.07
N GLY A 57 -0.43 1.45 -1.87
CA GLY A 57 0.56 0.65 -2.57
C GLY A 57 0.48 0.79 -4.09
N GLN A 58 1.46 0.20 -4.76
CA GLN A 58 1.68 0.30 -6.20
C GLN A 58 0.45 -0.09 -7.03
N ALA A 59 -0.31 -1.09 -6.58
CA ALA A 59 -1.51 -1.55 -7.27
C ALA A 59 -2.54 -0.44 -7.50
N PHE A 60 -2.75 0.41 -6.50
CA PHE A 60 -3.74 1.50 -6.55
C PHE A 60 -3.23 2.72 -7.31
N THR A 61 -1.91 2.88 -7.44
CA THR A 61 -1.29 3.98 -8.17
C THR A 61 -1.12 3.64 -9.65
N GLU A 62 -0.68 2.42 -9.96
CA GLU A 62 -0.44 1.98 -11.33
C GLU A 62 -1.70 1.46 -12.04
N TYR A 63 -2.69 0.96 -11.28
CA TYR A 63 -3.96 0.47 -11.82
C TYR A 63 -5.13 0.88 -10.93
N PRO A 64 -5.48 2.19 -10.89
CA PRO A 64 -6.55 2.73 -10.05
C PRO A 64 -7.93 2.16 -10.39
N GLU A 65 -8.11 1.63 -11.59
CA GLU A 65 -9.35 1.00 -12.05
C GLU A 65 -9.81 -0.14 -11.14
N VAL A 66 -8.88 -0.79 -10.42
CA VAL A 66 -9.19 -1.88 -9.47
C VAL A 66 -10.03 -1.41 -8.27
N MET A 67 -10.04 -0.10 -7.98
CA MET A 67 -10.79 0.41 -6.81
C MET A 67 -12.30 0.15 -6.91
N ASN A 68 -12.89 0.17 -8.10
CA ASN A 68 -14.30 -0.14 -8.27
C ASN A 68 -14.64 -1.55 -7.78
N ASP A 69 -13.80 -2.53 -8.11
CA ASP A 69 -13.98 -3.93 -7.67
C ASP A 69 -13.78 -4.07 -6.16
N VAL A 70 -12.78 -3.35 -5.61
CA VAL A 70 -12.49 -3.34 -4.17
C VAL A 70 -13.66 -2.73 -3.39
N GLU A 71 -14.15 -1.57 -3.80
CA GLU A 71 -15.25 -0.88 -3.14
C GLU A 71 -16.55 -1.67 -3.20
N THR A 72 -16.88 -2.22 -4.37
CA THR A 72 -18.07 -3.06 -4.54
C THR A 72 -18.02 -4.26 -3.60
N ALA A 73 -16.93 -5.02 -3.64
CA ALA A 73 -16.77 -6.21 -2.81
C ALA A 73 -16.69 -5.89 -1.31
N PHE A 74 -16.12 -4.74 -0.94
CA PHE A 74 -16.09 -4.25 0.43
C PHE A 74 -17.50 -3.94 0.95
N LEU A 75 -18.29 -3.21 0.17
CA LEU A 75 -19.65 -2.81 0.55
C LEU A 75 -20.61 -4.01 0.59
N ASP A 76 -20.46 -4.96 -0.32
CA ASP A 76 -21.29 -6.17 -0.38
C ASP A 76 -21.02 -7.12 0.78
N ARG A 77 -19.79 -7.15 1.29
CA ARG A 77 -19.36 -8.10 2.32
C ARG A 77 -19.49 -7.56 3.74
N SER A 78 -19.28 -6.26 3.96
CA SER A 78 -19.31 -5.67 5.30
C SER A 78 -20.72 -5.66 5.89
N THR A 79 -20.83 -6.09 7.13
CA THR A 79 -22.10 -6.15 7.90
C THR A 79 -22.36 -4.88 8.69
N LEU A 80 -21.35 -4.03 8.87
CA LEU A 80 -21.48 -2.76 9.59
C LEU A 80 -22.01 -1.64 8.68
N SER A 81 -22.41 -0.53 9.28
CA SER A 81 -22.89 0.65 8.54
C SER A 81 -21.88 1.10 7.49
N LYS A 82 -22.37 1.57 6.34
CA LYS A 82 -21.54 2.00 5.21
C LYS A 82 -20.51 3.03 5.68
N ARG A 83 -19.25 2.78 5.38
CA ARG A 83 -18.14 3.69 5.56
C ARG A 83 -17.28 3.69 4.29
N ASP A 84 -16.62 4.80 4.04
CA ASP A 84 -15.78 4.94 2.87
C ASP A 84 -14.47 4.18 3.05
N ILE A 85 -14.05 3.54 1.98
CA ILE A 85 -12.70 3.03 1.81
C ILE A 85 -11.97 4.01 0.88
N ARG A 86 -10.77 4.44 1.26
CA ARG A 86 -10.02 5.45 0.51
C ARG A 86 -8.64 4.96 0.10
N VAL A 87 -8.16 5.48 -1.02
CA VAL A 87 -6.76 5.29 -1.42
C VAL A 87 -5.91 6.36 -0.74
N THR A 88 -4.72 5.97 -0.25
CA THR A 88 -3.78 6.90 0.35
C THR A 88 -3.37 8.01 -0.62
N ALA A 89 -3.26 9.24 -0.14
CA ALA A 89 -2.76 10.38 -0.90
C ALA A 89 -1.25 10.29 -1.20
N PHE A 90 -0.51 9.40 -0.53
CA PHE A 90 0.94 9.25 -0.71
C PHE A 90 1.33 8.45 -1.97
N GLY A 91 0.36 7.80 -2.64
CA GLY A 91 0.63 7.02 -3.84
C GLY A 91 1.70 5.96 -3.63
N ASN A 92 2.71 5.90 -4.51
CA ASN A 92 3.86 4.98 -4.41
C ASN A 92 4.81 5.31 -3.26
N ARG A 93 4.70 6.50 -2.67
CA ARG A 93 5.58 6.97 -1.58
C ARG A 93 5.05 6.64 -0.18
N VAL A 94 4.01 5.83 -0.06
CA VAL A 94 3.41 5.47 1.24
C VAL A 94 4.43 4.84 2.20
N GLN A 95 5.35 4.01 1.69
CA GLN A 95 6.40 3.38 2.51
C GLN A 95 7.45 4.38 2.96
N GLU A 96 7.88 5.30 2.08
CA GLU A 96 8.81 6.38 2.40
C GLU A 96 8.21 7.33 3.45
N ALA A 97 6.95 7.71 3.26
CA ALA A 97 6.22 8.54 4.19
C ALA A 97 6.11 7.88 5.57
N GLY A 98 5.76 6.59 5.61
CA GLY A 98 5.70 5.80 6.84
C GLY A 98 7.05 5.70 7.53
N ALA A 99 8.12 5.40 6.82
CA ALA A 99 9.47 5.37 7.35
C ALA A 99 9.90 6.75 7.89
N GLY A 100 9.56 7.82 7.18
CA GLY A 100 9.80 9.20 7.63
C GLY A 100 9.08 9.51 8.94
N VAL A 101 7.82 9.16 9.07
CA VAL A 101 7.04 9.37 10.30
C VAL A 101 7.65 8.61 11.48
N VAL A 102 8.01 7.34 11.29
CA VAL A 102 8.63 6.52 12.35
C VAL A 102 10.00 7.10 12.76
N SER A 103 10.84 7.47 11.81
CA SER A 103 12.18 8.02 12.06
C SER A 103 12.11 9.38 12.75
N LEU A 104 11.23 10.27 12.31
CA LEU A 104 11.06 11.61 12.88
C LEU A 104 10.28 11.56 14.19
N GLY A 105 9.40 10.60 14.40
CA GLY A 105 8.65 10.43 15.64
C GLY A 105 9.57 10.32 16.86
N GLY A 106 10.64 9.54 16.77
CA GLY A 106 11.65 9.43 17.82
C GLY A 106 12.43 10.73 18.08
N LEU A 107 12.65 11.52 17.02
CA LEU A 107 13.30 12.84 17.14
C LEU A 107 12.39 13.86 17.84
N PHE A 108 11.11 13.90 17.46
CA PHE A 108 10.16 14.86 18.02
C PHE A 108 9.69 14.48 19.43
N ALA A 109 9.65 13.18 19.77
CA ALA A 109 9.30 12.72 21.11
C ALA A 109 10.38 13.09 22.17
N ASP A 110 11.68 13.06 21.79
CA ASP A 110 12.79 13.40 22.66
C ASP A 110 13.91 14.10 21.87
N PRO A 111 13.73 15.39 21.51
CA PRO A 111 14.72 16.14 20.72
C PRO A 111 16.08 16.27 21.40
N LEU A 112 16.11 16.51 22.72
CA LEU A 112 17.35 16.67 23.45
C LEU A 112 18.13 15.36 23.56
N GLY A 113 17.45 14.26 23.82
CA GLY A 113 18.06 12.93 23.81
C GLY A 113 18.56 12.52 22.43
N ALA A 114 17.85 12.87 21.38
CA ALA A 114 18.28 12.63 20.00
C ALA A 114 19.56 13.41 19.67
N MET A 115 19.65 14.67 20.08
CA MET A 115 20.87 15.49 19.93
C MET A 115 22.06 14.90 20.68
N ARG A 116 21.86 14.47 21.94
CA ARG A 116 22.92 13.84 22.75
C ARG A 116 23.43 12.55 22.08
N ARG A 117 22.53 11.69 21.60
CA ARG A 117 22.91 10.47 20.86
C ARG A 117 23.68 10.77 19.58
N ALA A 118 23.30 11.79 18.84
CA ALA A 118 24.00 12.20 17.63
C ALA A 118 25.42 12.74 17.92
N SER A 119 25.57 13.50 19.00
CA SER A 119 26.87 14.03 19.44
C SER A 119 27.81 12.92 19.92
N ALA A 120 27.32 11.93 20.68
CA ALA A 120 28.09 10.78 21.11
C ALA A 120 28.65 9.98 19.95
N ARG A 121 27.82 9.68 18.94
CA ARG A 121 28.25 8.96 17.73
C ARG A 121 29.32 9.70 16.93
N ARG A 122 29.27 11.03 16.87
CA ARG A 122 30.32 11.84 16.21
C ARG A 122 31.64 11.80 16.98
N GLY A 123 31.59 11.79 18.30
CA GLY A 123 32.79 11.66 19.15
C GLY A 123 33.47 10.30 18.95
N GLU A 124 32.73 9.23 18.92
CA GLU A 124 33.25 7.87 18.62
C GLU A 124 33.87 7.75 17.22
N ALA A 125 33.21 8.33 16.20
CA ALA A 125 33.75 8.32 14.84
C ALA A 125 35.04 9.13 14.71
N SER A 126 35.18 10.22 15.44
CA SER A 126 36.42 11.05 15.47
C SER A 126 37.56 10.42 16.25
N ALA A 127 37.28 9.53 17.20
CA ALA A 127 38.28 8.83 17.99
C ALA A 127 38.88 7.60 17.28
N LEU A 128 38.26 7.15 16.18
CA LEU A 128 38.68 6.01 15.37
C LEU A 128 39.39 6.41 14.06
N ALA A 129 39.49 7.70 13.78
CA ALA A 129 40.18 8.27 12.60
C ALA A 129 41.55 8.82 12.98
#